data_bf561b308b3e1f9cca9ba4d3038d9dbb
#
_entry.id   bf561b308b3e1f9cca9ba4d3038d9dbb
#
_cell.length_a   1.000
_cell.length_b   1.000
_cell.length_c   1.000
_cell.angle_alpha   90.00
_cell.angle_beta   90.00
_cell.angle_gamma   90.00
#
_symmetry.space_group_name_H-M   'P 1'
#
loop_
_entity.id
_entity.type
_entity.pdbx_description
1 polymer ?
#
loop_
_entity_poly.entity_id
_entity_poly.type
_entity_poly.pdbx_seq_one_letter_code
_entity_poly.pdbx_strand_id
1 'polypeptide(L)'
;MAQLQVKQRIDYTHRHNTFLGRHGWLRLTPAYSVKTVDELIGSCAEDAQVLDPFAGTSTTALCAAYQGYKAATVEINPFLVWLGDAKTSHYSPRSIKTTSEQVFSLSQILRSEDASPVLAPPIHNINRWWNPQTLSFLCKLKKGIDEIKLDDERSRTLLLLAFCRTMMKLSKADFNHQSMSFKDSDSFEFFGMENHTGEYEKVYSEDLKFVLSSASDNPGGSAEVINGDARFLNKLVNHKFDLVITSPP
;
A
#
# COMPACT_ATOMS: atom_id res chain seq x y z
N MET A 1 41.32 9.91 -19.08
CA MET A 1 40.49 10.24 -17.93
C MET A 1 39.53 9.09 -17.69
N ALA A 2 39.72 8.34 -16.61
CA ALA A 2 38.81 7.24 -16.26
C ALA A 2 37.46 7.85 -15.80
N GLN A 3 36.38 7.55 -16.51
CA GLN A 3 35.03 7.86 -16.05
C GLN A 3 34.78 7.01 -14.80
N LEU A 4 34.68 7.66 -13.65
CA LEU A 4 34.16 7.05 -12.43
C LEU A 4 32.70 6.64 -12.70
N GLN A 5 32.46 5.37 -13.00
CA GLN A 5 31.12 4.81 -12.95
C GLN A 5 30.69 4.79 -11.48
N VAL A 6 29.93 5.78 -11.08
CA VAL A 6 29.24 5.77 -9.78
C VAL A 6 28.20 4.66 -9.84
N LYS A 7 28.53 3.51 -9.27
CA LYS A 7 27.60 2.38 -9.11
C LYS A 7 26.48 2.84 -8.16
N GLN A 8 25.30 3.09 -8.71
CA GLN A 8 24.15 3.49 -7.91
C GLN A 8 23.84 2.36 -6.92
N ARG A 9 23.89 2.65 -5.62
CA ARG A 9 23.60 1.67 -4.58
C ARG A 9 22.09 1.40 -4.57
N ILE A 10 21.69 0.14 -4.81
CA ILE A 10 20.29 -0.28 -4.92
C ILE A 10 19.50 0.02 -3.64
N ASP A 11 20.15 -0.10 -2.47
CA ASP A 11 19.57 0.16 -1.14
C ASP A 11 19.18 1.64 -0.92
N TYR A 12 19.70 2.57 -1.71
CA TYR A 12 19.31 3.98 -1.72
C TYR A 12 18.25 4.32 -2.79
N THR A 13 17.57 3.31 -3.33
CA THR A 13 16.51 3.52 -4.30
C THR A 13 15.15 3.10 -3.73
N HIS A 14 14.08 3.74 -4.20
CA HIS A 14 12.70 3.36 -3.86
C HIS A 14 12.36 1.90 -4.22
N ARG A 15 13.13 1.27 -5.12
CA ARG A 15 12.94 -0.15 -5.49
C ARG A 15 13.22 -1.08 -4.32
N HIS A 16 14.16 -0.73 -3.46
CA HIS A 16 14.46 -1.50 -2.25
C HIS A 16 13.30 -1.50 -1.26
N ASN A 17 12.51 -0.43 -1.20
CA ASN A 17 11.37 -0.29 -0.30
C ASN A 17 10.32 -1.40 -0.48
N THR A 18 10.21 -2.01 -1.68
CA THR A 18 9.21 -3.05 -1.98
C THR A 18 9.36 -4.32 -1.14
N PHE A 19 10.54 -4.54 -0.58
CA PHE A 19 10.86 -5.70 0.25
C PHE A 19 10.87 -5.38 1.75
N LEU A 20 10.65 -4.11 2.13
CA LEU A 20 10.77 -3.65 3.51
C LEU A 20 9.39 -3.60 4.20
N GLY A 21 8.85 -4.76 4.55
CA GLY A 21 7.65 -4.88 5.36
C GLY A 21 6.50 -3.96 4.90
N ARG A 22 6.01 -3.12 5.81
CA ARG A 22 4.90 -2.19 5.53
C ARG A 22 5.22 -1.12 4.49
N HIS A 23 6.49 -0.76 4.28
CA HIS A 23 6.88 0.14 3.19
C HIS A 23 6.54 -0.44 1.82
N GLY A 24 6.62 -1.77 1.68
CA GLY A 24 6.29 -2.51 0.48
C GLY A 24 4.81 -2.84 0.27
N TRP A 25 3.90 -2.44 1.17
CA TRP A 25 2.49 -2.80 1.05
C TRP A 25 1.85 -2.35 -0.26
N LEU A 26 2.05 -1.09 -0.65
CA LEU A 26 1.67 -0.62 -1.97
C LEU A 26 2.81 0.20 -2.57
N ARG A 27 3.17 -0.16 -3.81
CA ARG A 27 4.14 0.59 -4.59
C ARG A 27 3.41 1.62 -5.44
N LEU A 28 3.47 2.85 -5.03
CA LEU A 28 3.03 4.00 -5.80
C LEU A 28 4.26 4.86 -6.10
N THR A 29 4.33 5.41 -7.29
CA THR A 29 5.46 6.24 -7.75
C THR A 29 5.21 7.71 -7.48
N PRO A 30 6.26 8.51 -7.26
CA PRO A 30 7.60 8.17 -6.79
C PRO A 30 7.68 8.19 -5.26
N ALA A 31 8.49 7.29 -4.69
CA ALA A 31 8.84 7.33 -3.27
C ALA A 31 10.35 7.45 -3.13
N TYR A 32 10.84 8.18 -2.14
CA TYR A 32 12.26 8.19 -1.85
C TYR A 32 12.67 6.98 -1.00
N SER A 33 13.99 6.75 -0.89
CA SER A 33 14.53 5.58 -0.22
C SER A 33 14.24 5.62 1.28
N VAL A 34 13.70 4.51 1.81
CA VAL A 34 13.56 4.28 3.25
C VAL A 34 14.91 4.48 3.95
N LYS A 35 15.99 3.92 3.41
CA LYS A 35 17.32 4.03 4.01
C LYS A 35 17.79 5.47 4.19
N THR A 36 17.54 6.33 3.18
CA THR A 36 17.90 7.75 3.29
C THR A 36 17.13 8.42 4.42
N VAL A 37 15.85 8.12 4.54
CA VAL A 37 15.00 8.71 5.59
C VAL A 37 15.41 8.19 6.97
N ASP A 38 15.67 6.91 7.10
CA ASP A 38 16.13 6.28 8.35
C ASP A 38 17.44 6.88 8.86
N GLU A 39 18.40 7.11 7.97
CA GLU A 39 19.69 7.73 8.32
C GLU A 39 19.52 9.19 8.78
N LEU A 40 18.61 9.95 8.14
CA LEU A 40 18.31 11.34 8.53
C LEU A 40 17.63 11.41 9.90
N ILE A 41 16.63 10.55 10.14
CA ILE A 41 15.89 10.50 11.40
C ILE A 41 16.80 10.01 12.53
N GLY A 42 17.62 8.98 12.28
CA GLY A 42 18.54 8.40 13.29
C GLY A 42 19.62 9.37 13.80
N SER A 43 19.77 10.54 13.18
CA SER A 43 20.66 11.62 13.66
C SER A 43 19.98 12.62 14.60
N CYS A 44 18.67 12.47 14.86
CA CYS A 44 17.91 13.38 15.71
C CYS A 44 18.02 13.04 17.20
N ALA A 45 17.63 13.98 18.06
CA ALA A 45 17.46 13.72 19.50
C ALA A 45 16.33 12.71 19.74
N GLU A 46 16.40 11.96 20.84
CA GLU A 46 15.49 10.83 21.13
C GLU A 46 13.99 11.17 21.18
N ASP A 47 13.62 12.41 21.48
CA ASP A 47 12.25 12.90 21.59
C ASP A 47 11.83 13.82 20.44
N ALA A 48 12.64 13.88 19.38
CA ALA A 48 12.37 14.73 18.22
C ALA A 48 11.03 14.41 17.56
N GLN A 49 10.34 15.45 17.10
CA GLN A 49 9.11 15.36 16.36
C GLN A 49 9.36 15.60 14.87
N VAL A 50 8.88 14.70 14.04
CA VAL A 50 9.15 14.67 12.61
C VAL A 50 7.90 15.09 11.83
N LEU A 51 8.07 15.95 10.82
CA LEU A 51 7.00 16.39 9.92
C LEU A 51 7.33 16.03 8.47
N ASP A 52 6.32 15.53 7.75
CA ASP A 52 6.31 15.45 6.30
C ASP A 52 5.04 16.12 5.75
N PRO A 53 5.12 17.34 5.23
CA PRO A 53 3.95 18.04 4.70
C PRO A 53 3.43 17.52 3.36
N PHE A 54 4.14 16.56 2.72
CA PHE A 54 3.75 15.93 1.44
C PHE A 54 3.94 14.42 1.54
N ALA A 55 3.10 13.79 2.36
CA ALA A 55 3.24 12.40 2.82
C ALA A 55 3.43 11.37 1.71
N GLY A 56 2.76 11.53 0.58
CA GLY A 56 2.73 10.50 -0.45
C GLY A 56 2.38 9.13 0.12
N THR A 57 3.28 8.18 0.05
CA THR A 57 3.09 6.83 0.63
C THR A 57 3.49 6.72 2.10
N SER A 58 3.66 7.85 2.80
CA SER A 58 3.99 7.97 4.23
C SER A 58 5.30 7.29 4.64
N THR A 59 6.32 7.38 3.79
CA THR A 59 7.64 6.78 4.07
C THR A 59 8.27 7.43 5.30
N THR A 60 8.30 8.76 5.38
CA THR A 60 8.86 9.51 6.52
C THR A 60 8.16 9.15 7.83
N ALA A 61 6.82 9.17 7.83
CA ALA A 61 6.02 8.90 9.02
C ALA A 61 6.25 7.46 9.54
N LEU A 62 6.34 6.49 8.64
CA LEU A 62 6.56 5.09 9.01
C LEU A 62 8.00 4.86 9.52
N CYS A 63 9.02 5.45 8.89
CA CYS A 63 10.41 5.39 9.37
C CYS A 63 10.52 6.00 10.78
N ALA A 64 9.94 7.18 10.98
CA ALA A 64 9.95 7.84 12.30
C ALA A 64 9.26 6.97 13.37
N ALA A 65 8.09 6.43 13.06
CA ALA A 65 7.37 5.57 13.99
C ALA A 65 8.13 4.27 14.31
N TYR A 66 8.79 3.64 13.34
CA TYR A 66 9.63 2.47 13.60
C TYR A 66 10.83 2.76 14.49
N GLN A 67 11.41 3.95 14.40
CA GLN A 67 12.51 4.39 15.26
C GLN A 67 12.04 4.94 16.62
N GLY A 68 10.75 4.85 16.94
CA GLY A 68 10.18 5.27 18.22
C GLY A 68 9.79 6.74 18.30
N TYR A 69 9.93 7.51 17.23
CA TYR A 69 9.61 8.93 17.18
C TYR A 69 8.11 9.20 17.03
N LYS A 70 7.72 10.42 17.34
CA LYS A 70 6.40 10.98 16.96
C LYS A 70 6.52 11.68 15.61
N ALA A 71 5.60 11.39 14.72
CA ALA A 71 5.54 12.03 13.42
C ALA A 71 4.15 12.59 13.11
N ALA A 72 4.10 13.66 12.32
CA ALA A 72 2.89 14.10 11.66
C ALA A 72 3.14 14.18 10.16
N THR A 73 2.11 13.89 9.37
CA THR A 73 2.22 13.99 7.92
C THR A 73 0.92 14.49 7.32
N VAL A 74 1.01 15.28 6.25
CA VAL A 74 -0.14 15.86 5.57
C VAL A 74 -0.21 15.32 4.15
N GLU A 75 -1.42 14.93 3.73
CA GLU A 75 -1.67 14.41 2.39
C GLU A 75 -3.06 14.85 1.91
N ILE A 76 -3.14 15.32 0.67
CA ILE A 76 -4.39 15.78 0.08
C ILE A 76 -5.22 14.65 -0.53
N ASN A 77 -4.57 13.56 -0.96
CA ASN A 77 -5.24 12.43 -1.57
C ASN A 77 -5.81 11.49 -0.49
N PRO A 78 -7.15 11.33 -0.38
CA PRO A 78 -7.76 10.52 0.66
C PRO A 78 -7.30 9.05 0.67
N PHE A 79 -6.97 8.50 -0.51
CA PHE A 79 -6.45 7.14 -0.62
C PHE A 79 -5.06 7.02 0.02
N LEU A 80 -4.19 8.01 -0.18
CA LEU A 80 -2.86 8.02 0.42
C LEU A 80 -2.92 8.30 1.93
N VAL A 81 -3.88 9.09 2.39
CA VAL A 81 -4.19 9.26 3.83
C VAL A 81 -4.56 7.91 4.44
N TRP A 82 -5.52 7.18 3.83
CA TRP A 82 -5.90 5.84 4.27
C TRP A 82 -4.70 4.88 4.28
N LEU A 83 -3.87 4.91 3.24
CA LEU A 83 -2.68 4.07 3.15
C LEU A 83 -1.65 4.41 4.24
N GLY A 84 -1.44 5.70 4.50
CA GLY A 84 -0.55 6.18 5.55
C GLY A 84 -1.01 5.74 6.93
N ASP A 85 -2.29 5.95 7.25
CA ASP A 85 -2.88 5.46 8.50
C ASP A 85 -2.74 3.94 8.62
N ALA A 86 -3.05 3.20 7.56
CA ALA A 86 -2.88 1.75 7.55
C ALA A 86 -1.43 1.33 7.86
N LYS A 87 -0.44 1.97 7.23
CA LYS A 87 0.98 1.62 7.44
C LYS A 87 1.48 1.91 8.85
N THR A 88 1.02 3.01 9.45
CA THR A 88 1.51 3.48 10.75
C THR A 88 0.70 2.95 11.94
N SER A 89 -0.44 2.33 11.68
CA SER A 89 -1.32 1.77 12.70
C SER A 89 -0.77 0.55 13.39
N HIS A 90 -1.22 0.33 14.63
CA HIS A 90 -0.97 -0.91 15.37
C HIS A 90 -1.99 -1.99 15.01
N TYR A 91 -1.51 -3.20 14.76
CA TYR A 91 -2.33 -4.38 14.51
C TYR A 91 -2.16 -5.38 15.65
N SER A 92 -3.27 -5.74 16.29
CA SER A 92 -3.28 -6.75 17.34
C SER A 92 -3.09 -8.16 16.77
N PRO A 93 -2.54 -9.11 17.53
CA PRO A 93 -2.52 -10.52 17.12
C PRO A 93 -3.92 -11.06 16.79
N ARG A 94 -4.95 -10.55 17.48
CA ARG A 94 -6.36 -10.91 17.21
C ARG A 94 -6.80 -10.43 15.84
N SER A 95 -6.55 -9.16 15.48
CA SER A 95 -6.90 -8.61 14.16
C SER A 95 -6.22 -9.38 13.03
N ILE A 96 -4.92 -9.72 13.20
CA ILE A 96 -4.15 -10.49 12.21
C ILE A 96 -4.74 -11.90 12.05
N LYS A 97 -5.05 -12.58 13.17
CA LYS A 97 -5.65 -13.91 13.18
C LYS A 97 -7.02 -13.91 12.52
N THR A 98 -7.91 -13.01 12.94
CA THR A 98 -9.26 -12.85 12.36
C THR A 98 -9.17 -12.63 10.86
N THR A 99 -8.28 -11.74 10.40
CA THR A 99 -8.06 -11.49 8.97
C THR A 99 -7.62 -12.76 8.23
N SER A 100 -6.71 -13.53 8.80
CA SER A 100 -6.23 -14.79 8.21
C SER A 100 -7.34 -15.83 8.07
N GLU A 101 -8.23 -15.93 9.05
CA GLU A 101 -9.35 -16.86 9.05
C GLU A 101 -10.39 -16.54 7.97
N GLN A 102 -10.51 -15.27 7.55
CA GLN A 102 -11.45 -14.84 6.51
C GLN A 102 -11.07 -15.30 5.09
N VAL A 103 -9.85 -15.77 4.86
CA VAL A 103 -9.43 -16.30 3.55
C VAL A 103 -10.35 -17.42 3.09
N PHE A 104 -10.72 -18.33 3.98
CA PHE A 104 -11.61 -19.44 3.66
C PHE A 104 -13.02 -18.94 3.28
N SER A 105 -13.58 -18.02 4.06
CA SER A 105 -14.89 -17.42 3.78
C SER A 105 -14.91 -16.71 2.43
N LEU A 106 -13.86 -15.95 2.13
CA LEU A 106 -13.70 -15.28 0.84
C LEU A 106 -13.62 -16.26 -0.32
N SER A 107 -12.86 -17.35 -0.17
CA SER A 107 -12.78 -18.40 -1.21
C SER A 107 -14.14 -19.05 -1.47
N GLN A 108 -14.97 -19.28 -0.45
CA GLN A 108 -16.33 -19.76 -0.63
C GLN A 108 -17.20 -18.77 -1.41
N ILE A 109 -17.14 -17.47 -1.09
CA ILE A 109 -17.87 -16.43 -1.81
C ILE A 109 -17.43 -16.36 -3.28
N LEU A 110 -16.12 -16.44 -3.55
CA LEU A 110 -15.57 -16.37 -4.90
C LEU A 110 -16.01 -17.55 -5.79
N ARG A 111 -16.23 -18.73 -5.18
CA ARG A 111 -16.64 -19.95 -5.87
C ARG A 111 -18.14 -20.14 -5.93
N SER A 112 -18.91 -19.35 -5.16
CA SER A 112 -20.36 -19.43 -5.24
C SER A 112 -20.87 -19.01 -6.62
N GLU A 113 -21.83 -19.77 -7.13
CA GLU A 113 -22.55 -19.46 -8.38
C GLU A 113 -23.57 -18.32 -8.21
N ASP A 114 -23.49 -17.59 -7.13
CA ASP A 114 -24.44 -16.49 -6.86
C ASP A 114 -24.35 -15.46 -7.99
N ALA A 115 -25.31 -15.57 -8.91
CA ALA A 115 -25.35 -14.91 -10.20
C ALA A 115 -25.69 -13.42 -10.13
N SER A 116 -25.70 -12.84 -8.94
CA SER A 116 -25.91 -11.39 -8.82
C SER A 116 -24.78 -10.65 -9.51
N PRO A 117 -25.04 -9.98 -10.64
CA PRO A 117 -23.98 -9.28 -11.36
C PRO A 117 -23.38 -8.20 -10.46
N VAL A 118 -22.10 -8.36 -10.12
CA VAL A 118 -21.38 -7.31 -9.40
C VAL A 118 -21.04 -6.23 -10.41
N LEU A 119 -21.68 -5.08 -10.28
CA LEU A 119 -21.41 -3.96 -11.17
C LEU A 119 -19.97 -3.45 -10.99
N ALA A 120 -19.26 -3.36 -12.09
CA ALA A 120 -17.96 -2.71 -12.12
C ALA A 120 -18.11 -1.20 -11.82
N PRO A 121 -17.15 -0.58 -11.11
CA PRO A 121 -17.19 0.85 -10.87
C PRO A 121 -17.14 1.63 -12.21
N PRO A 122 -17.75 2.83 -12.31
CA PRO A 122 -17.83 3.62 -13.53
C PRO A 122 -16.49 4.31 -13.85
N ILE A 123 -15.45 3.51 -14.08
CA ILE A 123 -14.12 3.98 -14.47
C ILE A 123 -14.06 4.06 -15.99
N HIS A 124 -13.63 5.20 -16.52
CA HIS A 124 -13.44 5.37 -17.96
C HIS A 124 -12.45 4.35 -18.52
N ASN A 125 -12.83 3.69 -19.60
CA ASN A 125 -12.00 2.66 -20.25
C ASN A 125 -11.47 1.57 -19.30
N ILE A 126 -12.27 1.09 -18.35
CA ILE A 126 -11.86 0.10 -17.34
C ILE A 126 -11.25 -1.17 -17.96
N ASN A 127 -11.70 -1.59 -19.14
CA ASN A 127 -11.17 -2.75 -19.87
C ASN A 127 -9.72 -2.56 -20.37
N ARG A 128 -9.23 -1.32 -20.39
CA ARG A 128 -7.82 -1.05 -20.65
C ARG A 128 -6.94 -1.52 -19.48
N TRP A 129 -7.49 -1.53 -18.27
CA TRP A 129 -6.79 -1.90 -17.04
C TRP A 129 -6.89 -3.39 -16.74
N TRP A 130 -8.06 -3.96 -16.91
CA TRP A 130 -8.34 -5.37 -16.63
C TRP A 130 -9.19 -5.99 -17.73
N ASN A 131 -8.93 -7.26 -18.05
CA ASN A 131 -9.84 -8.01 -18.91
C ASN A 131 -11.15 -8.32 -18.16
N PRO A 132 -12.22 -8.75 -18.85
CA PRO A 132 -13.52 -9.00 -18.22
C PRO A 132 -13.48 -10.04 -17.10
N GLN A 133 -12.68 -11.10 -17.22
CA GLN A 133 -12.56 -12.17 -16.21
C GLN A 133 -11.88 -11.63 -14.95
N THR A 134 -10.75 -10.95 -15.11
CA THR A 134 -10.04 -10.30 -13.99
C THR A 134 -10.93 -9.27 -13.30
N LEU A 135 -11.65 -8.45 -14.08
CA LEU A 135 -12.55 -7.45 -13.53
C LEU A 135 -13.69 -8.10 -12.72
N SER A 136 -14.30 -9.16 -13.25
CA SER A 136 -15.34 -9.93 -12.56
C SER A 136 -14.82 -10.49 -11.24
N PHE A 137 -13.63 -11.10 -11.23
CA PHE A 137 -12.98 -11.59 -10.02
C PHE A 137 -12.77 -10.47 -8.99
N LEU A 138 -12.19 -9.34 -9.40
CA LEU A 138 -11.93 -8.21 -8.51
C LEU A 138 -13.22 -7.63 -7.91
N CYS A 139 -14.27 -7.53 -8.71
CA CYS A 139 -15.57 -7.07 -8.23
C CYS A 139 -16.19 -8.03 -7.20
N LYS A 140 -16.14 -9.34 -7.47
CA LYS A 140 -16.60 -10.37 -6.51
C LYS A 140 -15.79 -10.35 -5.22
N LEU A 141 -14.47 -10.27 -5.32
CA LEU A 141 -13.57 -10.20 -4.16
C LEU A 141 -13.86 -8.97 -3.32
N LYS A 142 -14.03 -7.79 -3.94
CA LYS A 142 -14.36 -6.56 -3.21
C LYS A 142 -15.70 -6.67 -2.51
N LYS A 143 -16.73 -7.18 -3.20
CA LYS A 143 -18.05 -7.44 -2.60
C LYS A 143 -17.92 -8.37 -1.39
N GLY A 144 -17.19 -9.48 -1.53
CA GLY A 144 -16.95 -10.42 -0.43
C GLY A 144 -16.29 -9.75 0.78
N ILE A 145 -15.27 -8.91 0.57
CA ILE A 145 -14.60 -8.15 1.64
C ILE A 145 -15.59 -7.19 2.32
N ASP A 146 -16.50 -6.56 1.58
CA ASP A 146 -17.47 -5.62 2.13
C ASP A 146 -18.56 -6.33 2.96
N GLU A 147 -18.98 -7.52 2.54
CA GLU A 147 -20.04 -8.30 3.17
C GLU A 147 -19.57 -9.11 4.39
N ILE A 148 -18.28 -9.42 4.49
CA ILE A 148 -17.74 -10.14 5.65
C ILE A 148 -17.93 -9.31 6.92
N LYS A 149 -18.53 -9.97 7.92
CA LYS A 149 -18.63 -9.41 9.27
C LYS A 149 -17.30 -9.51 9.98
N LEU A 150 -16.75 -8.38 10.33
CA LEU A 150 -15.48 -8.24 11.06
C LEU A 150 -15.73 -7.48 12.36
N ASP A 151 -15.04 -7.89 13.41
CA ASP A 151 -15.17 -7.27 14.74
C ASP A 151 -14.43 -5.92 14.81
N ASP A 152 -13.47 -5.69 13.92
CA ASP A 152 -12.66 -4.48 13.93
C ASP A 152 -12.31 -4.00 12.51
N GLU A 153 -12.15 -2.69 12.37
CA GLU A 153 -11.84 -2.02 11.11
C GLU A 153 -10.38 -2.30 10.66
N ARG A 154 -9.48 -2.63 11.58
CA ARG A 154 -8.08 -2.97 11.25
C ARG A 154 -8.00 -4.28 10.45
N SER A 155 -8.81 -5.27 10.79
CA SER A 155 -8.94 -6.51 10.00
C SER A 155 -9.41 -6.22 8.58
N ARG A 156 -10.40 -5.35 8.40
CA ARG A 156 -10.88 -4.93 7.08
C ARG A 156 -9.80 -4.21 6.29
N THR A 157 -9.03 -3.34 6.94
CA THR A 157 -7.92 -2.61 6.33
C THR A 157 -6.87 -3.58 5.75
N LEU A 158 -6.52 -4.65 6.46
CA LEU A 158 -5.57 -5.66 5.97
C LEU A 158 -6.09 -6.41 4.74
N LEU A 159 -7.38 -6.78 4.71
CA LEU A 159 -8.01 -7.39 3.53
C LEU A 159 -8.00 -6.43 2.32
N LEU A 160 -8.31 -5.16 2.55
CA LEU A 160 -8.32 -4.14 1.50
C LEU A 160 -6.92 -3.83 0.98
N LEU A 161 -5.89 -3.83 1.83
CA LEU A 161 -4.50 -3.69 1.40
C LEU A 161 -4.09 -4.84 0.46
N ALA A 162 -4.42 -6.08 0.83
CA ALA A 162 -4.18 -7.24 -0.03
C ALA A 162 -4.96 -7.13 -1.35
N PHE A 163 -6.22 -6.67 -1.30
CA PHE A 163 -7.02 -6.41 -2.49
C PHE A 163 -6.35 -5.38 -3.42
N CYS A 164 -5.89 -4.24 -2.88
CA CYS A 164 -5.21 -3.22 -3.67
C CYS A 164 -3.93 -3.77 -4.34
N ARG A 165 -3.15 -4.59 -3.63
CA ARG A 165 -1.97 -5.25 -4.20
C ARG A 165 -2.34 -6.17 -5.36
N THR A 166 -3.32 -7.03 -5.13
CA THR A 166 -3.83 -7.97 -6.14
C THR A 166 -4.38 -7.23 -7.36
N MET A 167 -5.17 -6.19 -7.15
CA MET A 167 -5.71 -5.34 -8.21
C MET A 167 -4.59 -4.74 -9.08
N MET A 168 -3.51 -4.26 -8.46
CA MET A 168 -2.35 -3.72 -9.18
C MET A 168 -1.59 -4.81 -9.95
N LYS A 169 -1.33 -5.97 -9.33
CA LYS A 169 -0.63 -7.09 -9.98
C LYS A 169 -1.37 -7.63 -11.18
N LEU A 170 -2.70 -7.76 -11.07
CA LEU A 170 -3.56 -8.26 -12.13
C LEU A 170 -3.91 -7.21 -13.18
N SER A 171 -3.45 -5.96 -13.03
CA SER A 171 -3.68 -4.93 -14.03
C SER A 171 -2.72 -5.07 -15.20
N LYS A 172 -3.18 -4.58 -16.37
CA LYS A 172 -2.34 -4.42 -17.56
C LYS A 172 -1.37 -3.23 -17.47
N ALA A 173 -1.46 -2.41 -16.41
CA ALA A 173 -0.57 -1.28 -16.22
C ALA A 173 0.85 -1.76 -15.90
N ASP A 174 1.82 -1.09 -16.49
CA ASP A 174 3.24 -1.23 -16.15
C ASP A 174 3.64 -0.13 -15.16
N PHE A 175 3.97 -0.56 -13.94
CA PHE A 175 4.42 0.33 -12.87
C PHE A 175 5.94 0.49 -12.81
N ASN A 176 6.67 0.05 -13.84
CA ASN A 176 8.14 0.10 -13.87
C ASN A 176 8.68 1.44 -14.39
N HIS A 177 7.86 2.26 -15.01
CA HIS A 177 8.22 3.57 -15.55
C HIS A 177 7.66 4.71 -14.71
N GLN A 178 8.27 5.89 -14.81
CA GLN A 178 7.78 7.12 -14.14
C GLN A 178 6.45 7.61 -14.74
N SER A 179 6.24 7.35 -16.04
CA SER A 179 4.97 7.59 -16.72
C SER A 179 4.15 6.31 -16.77
N MET A 180 2.83 6.45 -16.64
CA MET A 180 1.92 5.33 -16.76
C MET A 180 2.00 4.73 -18.17
N SER A 181 2.37 3.47 -18.26
CA SER A 181 2.39 2.67 -19.47
C SER A 181 1.58 1.40 -19.28
N PHE A 182 1.32 0.70 -20.36
CA PHE A 182 0.66 -0.60 -20.33
C PHE A 182 1.63 -1.65 -20.83
N LYS A 183 1.57 -2.84 -20.27
CA LYS A 183 2.34 -3.99 -20.71
C LYS A 183 1.97 -4.34 -22.15
N ASP A 184 2.95 -4.76 -22.95
CA ASP A 184 2.66 -5.25 -24.30
C ASP A 184 1.82 -6.54 -24.25
N SER A 185 0.91 -6.69 -25.23
CA SER A 185 -0.03 -7.82 -25.30
C SER A 185 0.65 -9.18 -25.22
N ASP A 186 1.85 -9.30 -25.75
CA ASP A 186 2.60 -10.55 -25.84
C ASP A 186 3.27 -10.96 -24.52
N SER A 187 3.38 -10.06 -23.54
CA SER A 187 3.90 -10.36 -22.20
C SER A 187 2.85 -10.95 -21.26
N PHE A 188 1.63 -11.13 -21.75
CA PHE A 188 0.48 -11.64 -21.00
C PHE A 188 0.29 -13.17 -21.15
N GLU A 189 1.33 -13.98 -20.96
CA GLU A 189 1.21 -15.46 -20.94
C GLU A 189 0.21 -15.98 -19.90
N PHE A 190 -0.14 -15.16 -18.90
CA PHE A 190 -1.10 -15.51 -17.85
C PHE A 190 -2.58 -15.49 -18.29
N PHE A 191 -2.89 -15.03 -19.51
CA PHE A 191 -4.26 -14.68 -19.91
C PHE A 191 -4.88 -15.61 -20.97
N GLY A 192 -4.23 -16.71 -21.32
CA GLY A 192 -4.67 -17.64 -22.38
C GLY A 192 -5.41 -18.88 -21.93
N MET A 193 -5.63 -19.15 -20.64
CA MET A 193 -6.22 -20.39 -20.14
C MET A 193 -7.62 -20.23 -19.56
N GLU A 194 -8.50 -21.21 -19.79
CA GLU A 194 -9.95 -21.13 -19.54
C GLU A 194 -10.41 -21.24 -18.07
N ASN A 195 -9.51 -21.29 -17.07
CA ASN A 195 -9.92 -21.49 -15.66
C ASN A 195 -9.04 -20.70 -14.68
N HIS A 196 -9.15 -19.35 -14.69
CA HIS A 196 -8.26 -18.47 -13.94
C HIS A 196 -8.67 -18.15 -12.50
N THR A 197 -9.87 -18.50 -12.05
CA THR A 197 -10.35 -18.13 -10.71
C THR A 197 -9.41 -18.63 -9.62
N GLY A 198 -8.93 -19.86 -9.71
CA GLY A 198 -8.00 -20.43 -8.73
C GLY A 198 -6.63 -19.74 -8.71
N GLU A 199 -6.16 -19.26 -9.86
CA GLU A 199 -4.90 -18.51 -9.95
C GLU A 199 -5.04 -17.12 -9.37
N TYR A 200 -6.16 -16.42 -9.62
CA TYR A 200 -6.45 -15.13 -9.02
C TYR A 200 -6.59 -15.21 -7.49
N GLU A 201 -7.28 -16.26 -6.99
CA GLU A 201 -7.36 -16.55 -5.56
C GLU A 201 -5.97 -16.77 -4.95
N LYS A 202 -5.07 -17.47 -5.65
CA LYS A 202 -3.68 -17.67 -5.22
C LYS A 202 -2.94 -16.36 -5.11
N VAL A 203 -3.04 -15.47 -6.12
CA VAL A 203 -2.41 -14.15 -6.09
C VAL A 203 -2.90 -13.35 -4.88
N TYR A 204 -4.22 -13.33 -4.63
CA TYR A 204 -4.77 -12.65 -3.46
C TYR A 204 -4.27 -13.25 -2.15
N SER A 205 -4.25 -14.57 -2.04
CA SER A 205 -3.75 -15.27 -0.85
C SER A 205 -2.28 -14.96 -0.57
N GLU A 206 -1.45 -14.90 -1.60
CA GLU A 206 -0.03 -14.53 -1.48
C GLU A 206 0.14 -13.06 -1.04
N ASP A 207 -0.65 -12.14 -1.61
CA ASP A 207 -0.64 -10.74 -1.22
C ASP A 207 -1.13 -10.55 0.21
N LEU A 208 -2.15 -11.28 0.63
CA LEU A 208 -2.63 -11.23 2.00
C LEU A 208 -1.59 -11.79 2.98
N LYS A 209 -0.94 -12.91 2.66
CA LYS A 209 0.17 -13.44 3.46
C LYS A 209 1.29 -12.42 3.62
N PHE A 210 1.68 -11.73 2.55
CA PHE A 210 2.69 -10.68 2.60
C PHE A 210 2.27 -9.52 3.53
N VAL A 211 1.02 -9.06 3.43
CA VAL A 211 0.49 -8.00 4.30
C VAL A 211 0.48 -8.46 5.75
N LEU A 212 -0.05 -9.64 6.04
CA LEU A 212 -0.15 -10.19 7.40
C LEU A 212 1.21 -10.43 8.05
N SER A 213 2.19 -10.93 7.29
CA SER A 213 3.54 -11.20 7.82
C SER A 213 4.24 -9.95 8.34
N SER A 214 3.96 -8.78 7.75
CA SER A 214 4.54 -7.51 8.16
C SER A 214 3.63 -6.68 9.08
N ALA A 215 2.35 -7.03 9.18
CA ALA A 215 1.42 -6.33 10.06
C ALA A 215 1.74 -6.52 11.54
N SER A 216 2.35 -7.66 11.92
CA SER A 216 2.76 -7.96 13.30
C SER A 216 3.95 -7.11 13.77
N ASP A 217 4.73 -6.56 12.85
CA ASP A 217 5.83 -5.64 13.14
C ASP A 217 5.25 -4.23 13.38
N ASN A 218 4.82 -4.00 14.62
CA ASN A 218 4.22 -2.73 15.01
C ASN A 218 5.29 -1.68 15.31
N PRO A 219 5.13 -0.42 14.83
CA PRO A 219 6.06 0.65 15.17
C PRO A 219 6.03 0.97 16.66
N GLY A 220 7.20 1.32 17.21
CA GLY A 220 7.36 1.69 18.63
C GLY A 220 6.92 3.13 18.94
N GLY A 221 6.95 4.00 17.95
CA GLY A 221 6.47 5.38 18.02
C GLY A 221 5.06 5.54 17.48
N SER A 222 4.70 6.77 17.11
CA SER A 222 3.37 7.09 16.59
C SER A 222 3.45 8.05 15.40
N ALA A 223 2.46 7.95 14.50
CA ALA A 223 2.32 8.91 13.42
C ALA A 223 0.86 9.35 13.28
N GLU A 224 0.67 10.65 13.09
CA GLU A 224 -0.61 11.24 12.72
C GLU A 224 -0.63 11.51 11.22
N VAL A 225 -1.61 10.95 10.52
CA VAL A 225 -1.78 11.16 9.07
C VAL A 225 -2.99 12.06 8.85
N ILE A 226 -2.71 13.29 8.43
CA ILE A 226 -3.71 14.37 8.34
C ILE A 226 -4.16 14.52 6.89
N ASN A 227 -5.47 14.40 6.65
CA ASN A 227 -6.04 14.77 5.36
C ASN A 227 -6.11 16.29 5.23
N GLY A 228 -5.36 16.88 4.31
CA GLY A 228 -5.34 18.31 4.15
C GLY A 228 -4.40 18.81 3.07
N ASP A 229 -4.44 20.11 2.84
CA ASP A 229 -3.58 20.79 1.89
C ASP A 229 -2.41 21.45 2.63
N ALA A 230 -1.19 21.08 2.29
CA ALA A 230 0.04 21.59 2.92
C ALA A 230 0.18 23.13 2.86
N ARG A 231 -0.50 23.79 1.94
CA ARG A 231 -0.56 25.27 1.89
C ARG A 231 -1.21 25.89 3.12
N PHE A 232 -2.00 25.11 3.84
CA PHE A 232 -2.67 25.50 5.08
C PHE A 232 -2.10 24.79 6.31
N LEU A 233 -0.84 24.38 6.26
CA LEU A 233 -0.16 23.62 7.31
C LEU A 233 -0.36 24.23 8.71
N ASN A 234 -0.29 25.55 8.83
CA ASN A 234 -0.49 26.29 10.09
C ASN A 234 -1.90 26.15 10.69
N LYS A 235 -2.86 25.62 9.95
CA LYS A 235 -4.21 25.32 10.43
C LYS A 235 -4.40 23.84 10.75
N LEU A 236 -3.53 23.01 10.19
CA LEU A 236 -3.60 21.55 10.32
C LEU A 236 -2.76 21.03 11.49
N VAL A 237 -1.63 21.68 11.74
CA VAL A 237 -0.73 21.36 12.86
C VAL A 237 -0.47 22.62 13.68
N ASN A 238 -0.52 22.49 15.01
CA ASN A 238 -0.47 23.59 15.96
C ASN A 238 0.71 23.50 16.95
N HIS A 239 1.68 22.64 16.67
CA HIS A 239 2.90 22.49 17.44
C HIS A 239 4.15 22.59 16.53
N LYS A 240 5.32 22.68 17.14
CA LYS A 240 6.61 22.75 16.42
C LYS A 240 7.17 21.36 16.20
N PHE A 241 7.95 21.23 15.14
CA PHE A 241 8.67 20.01 14.79
C PHE A 241 10.17 20.29 14.80
N ASP A 242 10.96 19.30 15.14
CA ASP A 242 12.41 19.37 15.21
C ASP A 242 13.05 19.05 13.86
N LEU A 243 12.38 18.21 13.06
CA LEU A 243 12.84 17.79 11.74
C LEU A 243 11.71 17.81 10.72
N VAL A 244 11.99 18.33 9.54
CA VAL A 244 11.10 18.26 8.38
C VAL A 244 11.82 17.48 7.28
N ILE A 245 11.25 16.35 6.87
CA ILE A 245 11.74 15.53 5.75
C ILE A 245 10.60 15.40 4.75
N THR A 246 10.82 15.83 3.51
CA THR A 246 9.80 15.79 2.49
C THR A 246 10.38 15.66 1.09
N SER A 247 9.58 15.11 0.17
CA SER A 247 9.81 15.13 -1.26
C SER A 247 8.62 15.84 -1.92
N PRO A 248 8.66 17.15 -2.05
CA PRO A 248 7.57 17.91 -2.63
C PRO A 248 7.33 17.51 -4.10
N PRO A 249 6.08 17.66 -4.61
CA PRO A 249 5.71 17.34 -5.98
C PRO A 249 6.40 18.21 -7.02
#